data_b79ec18bee681beacb045a6e78af1fe6
#
_entry.id   b79ec18bee681beacb045a6e78af1fe6
#
_cell.length_a   1.000
_cell.length_b   1.000
_cell.length_c   1.000
_cell.angle_alpha   90.00
_cell.angle_beta   90.00
_cell.angle_gamma   90.00
#
_symmetry.space_group_name_H-M   'P 1'
#
loop_
_entity.id
_entity.type
_entity.pdbx_description
1 polymer ?
#
loop_
_entity_poly.entity_id
_entity_poly.type
_entity_poly.pdbx_seq_one_letter_code
_entity_poly.pdbx_strand_id
1 'polypeptide(L)'
;YVFYDTGCDLVETYDYLNKIEIFLEKKIIFVKPKYSFEEIFLKTKMLPTIFRRWCTLELKIKPSNEFLKNRVKNENLDKVKLYIGIRVDEQYRKGVQLKTDFEKKYIEPCYPFIKNGITKQYVETILINSGINYPDYYKWRKRNGCFFCPYQTPFDWLMLYENHPELFFKAME
;
A
#
# COMPACT_ATOMS: atom_id res chain seq x y z
N TYR A 1 13.29 1.38 1.34
CA TYR A 1 11.90 1.35 0.81
C TYR A 1 11.24 0.03 1.22
N VAL A 2 9.93 0.08 1.52
CA VAL A 2 9.16 -1.09 1.96
C VAL A 2 7.85 -1.14 1.19
N PHE A 3 7.51 -2.32 0.66
CA PHE A 3 6.22 -2.63 0.08
C PHE A 3 5.53 -3.72 0.90
N TYR A 4 4.28 -3.47 1.31
CA TYR A 4 3.48 -4.45 2.04
C TYR A 4 2.70 -5.30 1.04
N ASP A 5 3.28 -6.43 0.69
CA ASP A 5 2.76 -7.35 -0.31
C ASP A 5 1.63 -8.20 0.27
N THR A 6 0.41 -7.87 -0.11
CA THR A 6 -0.79 -8.60 0.31
C THR A 6 -1.04 -9.86 -0.50
N GLY A 7 -0.31 -10.08 -1.60
CA GLY A 7 -0.57 -11.13 -2.59
C GLY A 7 -1.82 -10.91 -3.42
N CYS A 8 -2.43 -9.73 -3.34
CA CYS A 8 -3.71 -9.41 -3.98
C CYS A 8 -3.62 -8.17 -4.90
N ASP A 9 -2.44 -7.67 -5.14
CA ASP A 9 -2.20 -6.57 -6.07
C ASP A 9 -2.10 -7.08 -7.51
N LEU A 10 -2.33 -6.20 -8.50
CA LEU A 10 -2.19 -6.54 -9.92
C LEU A 10 -0.73 -6.84 -10.27
N VAL A 11 -0.49 -7.68 -11.27
CA VAL A 11 0.85 -8.05 -11.72
C VAL A 11 1.66 -6.82 -12.15
N GLU A 12 1.04 -5.86 -12.80
CA GLU A 12 1.65 -4.59 -13.21
C GLU A 12 2.17 -3.76 -12.02
N THR A 13 1.67 -3.99 -10.82
CA THR A 13 2.21 -3.37 -9.60
C THR A 13 3.62 -3.87 -9.33
N TYR A 14 3.86 -5.16 -9.47
CA TYR A 14 5.17 -5.76 -9.25
C TYR A 14 6.17 -5.35 -10.35
N ASP A 15 5.73 -5.30 -11.59
CA ASP A 15 6.55 -4.81 -12.71
C ASP A 15 6.95 -3.35 -12.50
N TYR A 16 6.01 -2.54 -12.01
CA TYR A 16 6.30 -1.14 -11.70
C TYR A 16 7.26 -0.98 -10.51
N LEU A 17 7.14 -1.81 -9.47
CA LEU A 17 8.09 -1.82 -8.36
C LEU A 17 9.50 -2.18 -8.82
N ASN A 18 9.65 -3.13 -9.74
CA ASN A 18 10.93 -3.45 -10.36
C ASN A 18 11.52 -2.26 -11.12
N LYS A 19 10.69 -1.53 -11.90
CA LYS A 19 11.13 -0.29 -12.57
C LYS A 19 11.62 0.76 -11.55
N ILE A 20 10.91 0.91 -10.43
CA ILE A 20 11.30 1.84 -9.36
C ILE A 20 12.63 1.41 -8.73
N GLU A 21 12.85 0.12 -8.45
CA GLU A 21 14.11 -0.38 -7.91
C GLU A 21 15.29 -0.02 -8.82
N ILE A 22 15.14 -0.25 -10.13
CA ILE A 22 16.16 0.05 -11.13
C ILE A 22 16.42 1.57 -11.17
N PHE A 23 15.35 2.37 -11.26
CA PHE A 23 15.47 3.82 -11.34
C PHE A 23 16.13 4.46 -10.12
N LEU A 24 15.80 3.98 -8.93
CA LEU A 24 16.32 4.52 -7.67
C LEU A 24 17.64 3.88 -7.26
N GLU A 25 18.09 2.83 -7.95
CA GLU A 25 19.23 1.99 -7.54
C GLU A 25 19.10 1.52 -6.08
N LYS A 26 17.88 1.26 -5.64
CA LYS A 26 17.54 0.89 -4.27
C LYS A 26 16.59 -0.30 -4.24
N LYS A 27 16.92 -1.28 -3.40
CA LYS A 27 16.04 -2.43 -3.18
C LYS A 27 14.80 -2.06 -2.36
N ILE A 28 13.66 -2.60 -2.78
CA ILE A 28 12.40 -2.53 -2.06
C ILE A 28 12.26 -3.80 -1.23
N ILE A 29 12.06 -3.65 0.06
CA ILE A 29 11.82 -4.78 0.98
C ILE A 29 10.35 -5.16 0.89
N PHE A 30 10.07 -6.40 0.48
CA PHE A 30 8.73 -6.94 0.44
C PHE A 30 8.38 -7.56 1.80
N VAL A 31 7.39 -6.98 2.47
CA VAL A 31 6.88 -7.48 3.75
C VAL A 31 5.54 -8.16 3.52
N LYS A 32 5.48 -9.46 3.77
CA LYS A 32 4.27 -10.28 3.59
C LYS A 32 3.55 -10.48 4.92
N PRO A 33 2.22 -10.58 4.92
CA PRO A 33 1.45 -10.97 6.10
C PRO A 33 1.71 -12.44 6.45
N LYS A 34 1.49 -12.79 7.72
CA LYS A 34 1.61 -14.17 8.20
C LYS A 34 0.57 -15.10 7.57
N TYR A 35 -0.62 -14.57 7.31
CA TYR A 35 -1.74 -15.29 6.70
C TYR A 35 -2.21 -14.54 5.46
N SER A 36 -2.60 -15.27 4.41
CA SER A 36 -3.21 -14.71 3.22
C SER A 36 -4.59 -14.12 3.50
N PHE A 37 -5.12 -13.37 2.55
CA PHE A 37 -6.49 -12.89 2.62
C PHE A 37 -7.49 -14.06 2.72
N GLU A 38 -7.30 -15.09 1.90
CA GLU A 38 -8.16 -16.27 1.82
C GLU A 38 -8.17 -17.06 3.15
N GLU A 39 -7.00 -17.28 3.75
CA GLU A 39 -6.90 -17.97 5.07
C GLU A 39 -7.66 -17.19 6.16
N ILE A 40 -7.53 -15.86 6.19
CA ILE A 40 -8.25 -15.04 7.17
C ILE A 40 -9.74 -15.05 6.89
N PHE A 41 -10.15 -14.94 5.63
CA PHE A 41 -11.55 -15.00 5.23
C PHE A 41 -12.20 -16.34 5.60
N LEU A 42 -11.55 -17.46 5.27
CA LEU A 42 -12.03 -18.81 5.61
C LEU A 42 -12.22 -18.99 7.13
N LYS A 43 -11.32 -18.41 7.92
CA LYS A 43 -11.40 -18.45 9.38
C LYS A 43 -12.50 -17.58 9.96
N THR A 44 -12.68 -16.36 9.43
CA THR A 44 -13.60 -15.37 9.99
C THR A 44 -14.99 -15.41 9.36
N LYS A 45 -15.08 -15.94 8.13
CA LYS A 45 -16.28 -15.92 7.27
C LYS A 45 -16.87 -14.53 7.07
N MET A 46 -16.02 -13.51 7.12
CA MET A 46 -16.43 -12.10 7.00
C MET A 46 -15.67 -11.41 5.87
N LEU A 47 -16.40 -10.87 4.89
CA LEU A 47 -15.82 -9.99 3.89
C LEU A 47 -15.44 -8.63 4.49
N PRO A 48 -14.34 -8.01 4.03
CA PRO A 48 -14.05 -6.64 4.42
C PRO A 48 -15.07 -5.68 3.80
N THR A 49 -15.41 -4.64 4.56
CA THR A 49 -16.29 -3.57 4.10
C THR A 49 -15.61 -2.21 4.26
N ILE A 50 -16.25 -1.15 3.75
CA ILE A 50 -15.77 0.23 3.94
C ILE A 50 -15.72 0.61 5.42
N PHE A 51 -16.57 0.03 6.26
CA PHE A 51 -16.62 0.28 7.71
C PHE A 51 -15.72 -0.68 8.49
N ARG A 52 -15.54 -1.90 8.02
CA ARG A 52 -14.78 -2.94 8.71
C ARG A 52 -13.59 -3.40 7.86
N ARG A 53 -12.52 -2.64 7.94
CA ARG A 53 -11.30 -2.83 7.17
C ARG A 53 -10.31 -3.78 7.85
N TRP A 54 -10.74 -4.97 8.22
CA TRP A 54 -9.86 -5.96 8.83
C TRP A 54 -8.69 -6.34 7.92
N CYS A 55 -8.90 -6.33 6.59
CA CYS A 55 -7.84 -6.59 5.62
C CYS A 55 -6.67 -5.61 5.76
N THR A 56 -6.92 -4.32 6.00
CA THR A 56 -5.84 -3.35 6.23
C THR A 56 -5.09 -3.65 7.53
N LEU A 57 -5.80 -4.02 8.58
CA LEU A 57 -5.18 -4.34 9.88
C LEU A 57 -4.31 -5.59 9.78
N GLU A 58 -4.86 -6.68 9.23
CA GLU A 58 -4.20 -7.99 9.21
C GLU A 58 -3.10 -8.08 8.16
N LEU A 59 -3.35 -7.52 6.95
CA LEU A 59 -2.43 -7.70 5.83
C LEU A 59 -1.39 -6.58 5.68
N LYS A 60 -1.57 -5.43 6.36
CA LYS A 60 -0.64 -4.30 6.23
C LYS A 60 -0.12 -3.79 7.58
N ILE A 61 -1.02 -3.44 8.52
CA ILE A 61 -0.61 -2.80 9.77
C ILE A 61 0.15 -3.76 10.69
N LYS A 62 -0.38 -4.96 10.92
CA LYS A 62 0.31 -5.97 11.76
C LYS A 62 1.67 -6.37 11.19
N PRO A 63 1.79 -6.74 9.90
CA PRO A 63 3.10 -7.01 9.29
C PRO A 63 4.06 -5.83 9.36
N SER A 64 3.57 -4.60 9.15
CA SER A 64 4.37 -3.38 9.31
C SER A 64 4.95 -3.26 10.71
N ASN A 65 4.11 -3.42 11.73
CA ASN A 65 4.53 -3.32 13.12
C ASN A 65 5.52 -4.41 13.51
N GLU A 66 5.32 -5.62 13.04
CA GLU A 66 6.24 -6.73 13.26
C GLU A 66 7.60 -6.48 12.59
N PHE A 67 7.58 -6.07 11.33
CA PHE A 67 8.79 -5.69 10.60
C PHE A 67 9.57 -4.58 11.33
N LEU A 68 8.89 -3.50 11.73
CA LEU A 68 9.53 -2.38 12.46
C LEU A 68 10.06 -2.81 13.82
N LYS A 69 9.34 -3.66 14.57
CA LYS A 69 9.83 -4.22 15.84
C LYS A 69 11.11 -5.01 15.66
N ASN A 70 11.16 -5.86 14.64
CA ASN A 70 12.34 -6.66 14.35
C ASN A 70 13.53 -5.78 13.95
N ARG A 71 13.31 -4.73 13.15
CA ARG A 71 14.35 -3.78 12.76
C ARG A 71 14.90 -3.03 13.97
N VAL A 72 14.02 -2.47 14.81
CA VAL A 72 14.43 -1.76 16.04
C VAL A 72 15.25 -2.65 16.94
N LYS A 73 14.82 -3.90 17.15
CA LYS A 73 15.51 -4.85 18.01
C LYS A 73 16.85 -5.29 17.43
N ASN A 74 16.88 -5.69 16.16
CA ASN A 74 18.09 -6.28 15.56
C ASN A 74 19.18 -5.25 15.29
N GLU A 75 18.80 -4.01 14.98
CA GLU A 75 19.73 -2.92 14.69
C GLU A 75 19.96 -1.98 15.89
N ASN A 76 19.36 -2.30 17.04
CA ASN A 76 19.42 -1.50 18.27
C ASN A 76 19.13 -0.01 18.04
N LEU A 77 18.02 0.27 17.35
CA LEU A 77 17.65 1.63 16.95
C LEU A 77 16.88 2.35 18.06
N ASP A 78 17.24 3.59 18.34
CA ASP A 78 16.52 4.44 19.29
C ASP A 78 15.19 4.93 18.70
N LYS A 79 15.16 5.26 17.40
CA LYS A 79 13.99 5.72 16.67
C LYS A 79 14.04 5.35 15.20
N VAL A 80 12.85 5.14 14.61
CA VAL A 80 12.63 4.92 13.18
C VAL A 80 11.76 6.03 12.63
N LYS A 81 12.28 6.78 11.66
CA LYS A 81 11.49 7.75 10.88
C LYS A 81 10.70 7.00 9.81
N LEU A 82 9.37 7.02 9.94
CA LEU A 82 8.47 6.41 8.96
C LEU A 82 7.97 7.49 7.99
N TYR A 83 8.53 7.51 6.78
CA TYR A 83 8.11 8.45 5.74
C TYR A 83 6.83 7.98 5.06
N ILE A 84 5.81 8.83 5.06
CA ILE A 84 4.47 8.53 4.56
C ILE A 84 4.13 9.52 3.46
N GLY A 85 3.84 8.99 2.26
CA GLY A 85 3.59 9.77 1.05
C GLY A 85 2.17 10.33 0.95
N ILE A 86 1.63 10.91 2.04
CA ILE A 86 0.35 11.62 1.99
C ILE A 86 0.59 13.03 1.47
N ARG A 87 -0.11 13.41 0.41
CA ARG A 87 -0.02 14.72 -0.23
C ARG A 87 -0.82 15.77 0.54
N VAL A 88 -0.56 17.04 0.25
CA VAL A 88 -1.25 18.16 0.91
C VAL A 88 -2.74 18.20 0.58
N ASP A 89 -3.13 17.82 -0.63
CA ASP A 89 -4.53 17.75 -1.09
C ASP A 89 -5.33 16.57 -0.49
N GLU A 90 -4.65 15.65 0.20
CA GLU A 90 -5.29 14.54 0.92
C GLU A 90 -4.87 14.45 2.40
N GLN A 91 -4.48 15.58 2.99
CA GLN A 91 -3.99 15.62 4.37
C GLN A 91 -5.00 15.13 5.42
N TYR A 92 -6.31 15.10 5.10
CA TYR A 92 -7.35 14.49 5.94
C TYR A 92 -7.09 12.99 6.19
N ARG A 93 -6.28 12.33 5.36
CA ARG A 93 -5.84 10.94 5.53
C ARG A 93 -4.70 10.79 6.54
N LYS A 94 -4.15 11.92 7.03
CA LYS A 94 -3.11 11.93 8.05
C LYS A 94 -3.65 11.35 9.34
N GLY A 95 -3.39 10.09 9.58
CA GLY A 95 -4.03 9.36 10.65
C GLY A 95 -3.27 8.12 11.11
N VAL A 96 -1.93 8.14 11.03
CA VAL A 96 -1.15 7.16 11.75
C VAL A 96 -1.30 7.45 13.24
N GLN A 97 -2.33 6.84 13.84
CA GLN A 97 -2.46 6.83 15.28
C GLN A 97 -1.46 5.82 15.83
N LEU A 98 -0.42 6.30 16.47
CA LEU A 98 0.49 5.47 17.24
C LEU A 98 -0.28 4.93 18.45
N LYS A 99 -0.72 3.69 18.38
CA LYS A 99 -1.64 3.08 19.37
C LYS A 99 -0.90 2.34 20.47
N THR A 100 0.21 1.71 20.12
CA THR A 100 0.98 0.90 21.07
C THR A 100 2.12 1.71 21.68
N ASP A 101 2.56 1.33 22.89
CA ASP A 101 3.70 1.96 23.56
C ASP A 101 4.99 1.81 22.74
N PHE A 102 5.12 0.69 22.02
CA PHE A 102 6.21 0.51 21.06
C PHE A 102 6.19 1.58 19.98
N GLU A 103 5.04 1.77 19.30
CA GLU A 103 4.92 2.77 18.23
C GLU A 103 5.21 4.19 18.75
N LYS A 104 4.65 4.55 19.91
CA LYS A 104 4.89 5.86 20.54
C LYS A 104 6.36 6.08 20.88
N LYS A 105 7.05 5.05 21.33
CA LYS A 105 8.45 5.14 21.74
C LYS A 105 9.41 5.19 20.56
N TYR A 106 9.20 4.33 19.55
CA TYR A 106 10.19 4.09 18.50
C TYR A 106 9.83 4.64 17.12
N ILE A 107 8.56 4.97 16.85
CA ILE A 107 8.13 5.41 15.51
C ILE A 107 7.88 6.91 15.48
N GLU A 108 8.54 7.59 14.55
CA GLU A 108 8.33 9.00 14.24
C GLU A 108 7.73 9.12 12.83
N PRO A 109 6.41 9.37 12.69
CA PRO A 109 5.79 9.54 11.37
C PRO A 109 6.21 10.87 10.75
N CYS A 110 6.73 10.79 9.53
CA CYS A 110 7.15 11.95 8.74
C CYS A 110 6.29 12.08 7.49
N TYR A 111 5.79 13.26 7.23
CA TYR A 111 4.92 13.57 6.08
C TYR A 111 5.59 14.59 5.14
N PRO A 112 6.62 14.18 4.37
CA PRO A 112 7.40 15.12 3.57
C PRO A 112 6.57 15.83 2.52
N PHE A 113 5.58 15.18 1.93
CA PHE A 113 4.75 15.80 0.91
C PHE A 113 3.85 16.90 1.48
N ILE A 114 3.27 16.69 2.67
CA ILE A 114 2.50 17.74 3.35
C ILE A 114 3.42 18.92 3.71
N LYS A 115 4.60 18.61 4.28
CA LYS A 115 5.57 19.64 4.69
C LYS A 115 6.03 20.53 3.53
N ASN A 116 6.15 19.95 2.33
CA ASN A 116 6.65 20.66 1.14
C ASN A 116 5.52 21.07 0.17
N GLY A 117 4.26 21.03 0.58
CA GLY A 117 3.13 21.47 -0.26
C GLY A 117 2.91 20.62 -1.52
N ILE A 118 3.36 19.36 -1.54
CA ILE A 118 3.31 18.48 -2.71
C ILE A 118 1.86 18.03 -2.98
N THR A 119 1.33 18.42 -4.12
CA THR A 119 -0.01 18.06 -4.63
C THR A 119 0.05 16.85 -5.56
N LYS A 120 -1.13 16.33 -5.94
CA LYS A 120 -1.25 15.30 -6.96
C LYS A 120 -0.58 15.69 -8.27
N GLN A 121 -0.88 16.90 -8.76
CA GLN A 121 -0.30 17.41 -10.02
C GLN A 121 1.23 17.49 -9.97
N TYR A 122 1.78 17.88 -8.83
CA TYR A 122 3.24 17.94 -8.67
C TYR A 122 3.87 16.52 -8.75
N VAL A 123 3.24 15.54 -8.10
CA VAL A 123 3.68 14.12 -8.20
C VAL A 123 3.60 13.63 -9.65
N GLU A 124 2.51 13.94 -10.37
CA GLU A 124 2.35 13.60 -11.79
C GLU A 124 3.48 14.20 -12.64
N THR A 125 3.76 15.47 -12.44
CA THR A 125 4.86 16.16 -13.15
C THR A 125 6.21 15.49 -12.88
N ILE A 126 6.51 15.13 -11.63
CA ILE A 126 7.75 14.42 -11.28
C ILE A 126 7.82 13.08 -12.01
N LEU A 127 6.76 12.27 -11.98
CA LEU A 127 6.73 10.94 -12.61
C LEU A 127 6.95 11.02 -14.12
N ILE A 128 6.31 11.98 -14.79
CA ILE A 128 6.47 12.20 -16.23
C ILE A 128 7.89 12.67 -16.53
N ASN A 129 8.39 13.68 -15.85
CA ASN A 129 9.72 14.25 -16.09
C ASN A 129 10.85 13.27 -15.77
N SER A 130 10.64 12.35 -14.84
CA SER A 130 11.60 11.30 -14.51
C SER A 130 11.65 10.16 -15.52
N GLY A 131 10.68 10.07 -16.44
CA GLY A 131 10.56 8.97 -17.40
C GLY A 131 9.99 7.67 -16.82
N ILE A 132 9.76 7.60 -15.51
CA ILE A 132 9.14 6.41 -14.88
C ILE A 132 7.69 6.25 -15.32
N ASN A 133 6.96 7.37 -15.43
CA ASN A 133 5.52 7.42 -15.69
C ASN A 133 4.68 6.68 -14.63
N TYR A 134 3.40 6.51 -14.89
CA TYR A 134 2.50 5.72 -14.06
C TYR A 134 2.56 4.23 -14.41
N PRO A 135 2.18 3.33 -13.47
CA PRO A 135 1.89 1.94 -13.81
C PRO A 135 0.80 1.85 -14.88
N ASP A 136 0.88 0.86 -15.76
CA ASP A 136 -0.03 0.73 -16.91
C ASP A 136 -1.50 0.63 -16.53
N TYR A 137 -1.81 0.04 -15.38
CA TYR A 137 -3.20 -0.05 -14.92
C TYR A 137 -3.83 1.32 -14.61
N TYR A 138 -3.07 2.41 -14.46
CA TYR A 138 -3.65 3.76 -14.32
C TYR A 138 -4.34 4.26 -15.60
N LYS A 139 -4.16 3.58 -16.73
CA LYS A 139 -4.91 3.85 -17.97
C LYS A 139 -6.39 3.53 -17.82
N TRP A 140 -6.72 2.57 -16.97
CA TRP A 140 -8.08 2.08 -16.77
C TRP A 140 -8.54 2.08 -15.30
N ARG A 141 -7.65 2.22 -14.34
CA ARG A 141 -7.95 2.22 -12.90
C ARG A 141 -7.40 3.48 -12.23
N LYS A 142 -8.20 4.12 -11.38
CA LYS A 142 -7.83 5.41 -10.75
C LYS A 142 -6.97 5.29 -9.49
N ARG A 143 -6.76 4.07 -8.97
CA ARG A 143 -6.06 3.85 -7.70
C ARG A 143 -5.39 2.49 -7.65
N ASN A 144 -4.29 2.41 -6.93
CA ASN A 144 -3.70 1.14 -6.54
C ASN A 144 -4.51 0.46 -5.42
N GLY A 145 -4.43 -0.87 -5.33
CA GLY A 145 -5.02 -1.70 -4.26
C GLY A 145 -5.36 -3.09 -4.76
N CYS A 146 -5.82 -3.94 -3.86
CA CYS A 146 -6.21 -5.32 -4.17
C CYS A 146 -7.25 -5.37 -5.31
N PHE A 147 -7.18 -6.41 -6.13
CA PHE A 147 -8.10 -6.57 -7.27
C PHE A 147 -9.58 -6.69 -6.86
N PHE A 148 -9.86 -7.14 -5.64
CA PHE A 148 -11.21 -7.27 -5.06
C PHE A 148 -11.54 -6.17 -4.02
N CYS A 149 -10.87 -5.03 -4.04
CA CYS A 149 -11.04 -4.01 -3.01
C CYS A 149 -12.48 -3.47 -2.95
N PRO A 150 -13.16 -3.44 -1.77
CA PRO A 150 -14.53 -2.94 -1.64
C PRO A 150 -14.68 -1.43 -1.91
N TYR A 151 -13.57 -0.72 -2.09
CA TYR A 151 -13.56 0.69 -2.50
C TYR A 151 -13.50 0.88 -4.02
N GLN A 152 -13.56 -0.18 -4.81
CA GLN A 152 -13.66 -0.09 -6.25
C GLN A 152 -15.02 0.44 -6.67
N THR A 153 -15.02 1.30 -7.68
CA THR A 153 -16.25 1.77 -8.30
C THR A 153 -16.80 0.69 -9.27
N PRO A 154 -18.09 0.75 -9.65
CA PRO A 154 -18.61 -0.14 -10.70
C PRO A 154 -17.79 -0.09 -11.99
N PHE A 155 -17.27 1.08 -12.35
CA PHE A 155 -16.36 1.23 -13.49
C PHE A 155 -15.05 0.48 -13.30
N ASP A 156 -14.41 0.55 -12.11
CA ASP A 156 -13.19 -0.20 -11.84
C ASP A 156 -13.41 -1.73 -11.93
N TRP A 157 -14.61 -2.22 -11.56
CA TRP A 157 -14.98 -3.62 -11.67
C TRP A 157 -15.17 -4.04 -13.15
N LEU A 158 -15.83 -3.22 -13.95
CA LEU A 158 -15.94 -3.45 -15.39
C LEU A 158 -14.57 -3.52 -16.05
N MET A 159 -13.72 -2.55 -15.76
CA MET A 159 -12.37 -2.49 -16.31
C MET A 159 -11.47 -3.65 -15.81
N LEU A 160 -11.70 -4.15 -14.59
CA LEU A 160 -11.03 -5.36 -14.12
C LEU A 160 -11.46 -6.57 -14.95
N TYR A 161 -12.76 -6.70 -15.25
CA TYR A 161 -13.27 -7.77 -16.12
C TYR A 161 -12.67 -7.71 -17.53
N GLU A 162 -12.54 -6.53 -18.11
CA GLU A 162 -12.00 -6.36 -19.46
C GLU A 162 -10.47 -6.62 -19.53
N ASN A 163 -9.71 -6.24 -18.51
CA ASN A 163 -8.25 -6.34 -18.54
C ASN A 163 -7.69 -7.59 -17.85
N HIS A 164 -8.41 -8.11 -16.83
CA HIS A 164 -8.02 -9.26 -16.01
C HIS A 164 -9.24 -10.11 -15.67
N PRO A 165 -9.90 -10.76 -16.65
CA PRO A 165 -11.12 -11.54 -16.43
C PRO A 165 -10.92 -12.66 -15.38
N GLU A 166 -9.75 -13.29 -15.33
CA GLU A 166 -9.42 -14.31 -14.34
C GLU A 166 -9.46 -13.77 -12.90
N LEU A 167 -8.96 -12.54 -12.68
CA LEU A 167 -9.00 -11.89 -11.37
C LEU A 167 -10.40 -11.41 -11.02
N PHE A 168 -11.19 -11.00 -12.02
CA PHE A 168 -12.58 -10.62 -11.82
C PHE A 168 -13.38 -11.83 -11.33
N PHE A 169 -13.28 -12.99 -12.01
CA PHE A 169 -13.98 -14.20 -11.59
C PHE A 169 -13.49 -14.70 -10.22
N LYS A 170 -12.17 -14.67 -9.98
CA LYS A 170 -11.62 -14.98 -8.67
C LYS A 170 -12.16 -14.07 -7.55
N ALA A 171 -12.48 -12.83 -7.84
CA ALA A 171 -13.06 -11.91 -6.87
C ALA A 171 -14.55 -12.17 -6.57
N MET A 172 -15.23 -12.95 -7.40
CA MET A 172 -16.64 -13.34 -7.23
C MET A 172 -16.80 -14.64 -6.43
N GLU A 173 -15.77 -15.47 -6.36
CA GLU A 173 -15.72 -16.69 -5.52
C GLU A 173 -15.63 -16.37 -4.03
#